data_65011c29be8f7cc14213128b868ef42a
#
_entry.id   65011c29be8f7cc14213128b868ef42a
#
_cell.length_a   1.000
_cell.length_b   1.000
_cell.length_c   1.000
_cell.angle_alpha   90.00
_cell.angle_beta   90.00
_cell.angle_gamma   90.00
#
_symmetry.space_group_name_H-M   'P 1'
#
loop_
_entity.id
_entity.type
_entity.pdbx_description
1 polymer ?
#
loop_
_entity_poly.entity_id
_entity_poly.type
_entity_poly.pdbx_seq_one_letter_code
_entity_poly.pdbx_strand_id
1 'polypeptide(L)'
;IDLISSHGHTVFHNAKNKIHHQIVNPFLRYKTLNFPVIFNFIELDVILGGEGAPLVTFGERELFSEYDYCVNIGGILNISLLKTQDIIGYDVCPANIILNRFSKKLGHEFDEDGKISKKGINNSELFEKLNQLSYNKIKSPKSLDLIYIKKNYYPLFNSLGSADVLH
;
A
#
# COMPACT_ATOMS: atom_id res chain seq x y z
N ILE A 1 -9.93 -24.14 17.56
CA ILE A 1 -9.94 -22.70 17.19
C ILE A 1 -10.60 -21.96 18.33
N ASP A 2 -9.87 -21.02 18.95
CA ASP A 2 -10.35 -20.29 20.11
C ASP A 2 -10.84 -18.87 19.73
N LEU A 3 -10.34 -18.36 18.59
CA LEU A 3 -10.56 -17.00 18.13
C LEU A 3 -10.38 -16.90 16.62
N ILE A 4 -11.14 -16.02 15.97
CA ILE A 4 -10.97 -15.65 14.56
C ILE A 4 -10.59 -14.17 14.50
N SER A 5 -9.46 -13.85 13.87
CA SER A 5 -9.10 -12.49 13.50
C SER A 5 -9.47 -12.27 12.02
N SER A 6 -10.28 -11.24 11.74
CA SER A 6 -10.79 -10.98 10.40
C SER A 6 -10.41 -9.57 9.94
N HIS A 7 -9.57 -9.51 8.92
CA HIS A 7 -9.32 -8.29 8.17
C HIS A 7 -10.28 -8.23 6.98
N GLY A 8 -11.07 -7.18 6.87
CA GLY A 8 -11.98 -6.97 5.73
C GLY A 8 -11.24 -6.52 4.47
N HIS A 9 -11.95 -6.45 3.35
CA HIS A 9 -11.43 -5.83 2.14
C HIS A 9 -11.71 -4.33 2.15
N THR A 10 -10.68 -3.51 2.15
CA THR A 10 -10.82 -2.06 2.15
C THR A 10 -11.36 -1.56 0.82
N VAL A 11 -12.50 -0.89 0.85
CA VAL A 11 -13.15 -0.29 -0.32
C VAL A 11 -12.86 1.20 -0.39
N PHE A 12 -12.87 1.85 0.76
CA PHE A 12 -12.62 3.28 0.88
C PHE A 12 -11.75 3.58 2.10
N HIS A 13 -10.72 4.40 1.90
CA HIS A 13 -9.83 4.83 2.97
C HIS A 13 -9.46 6.29 2.78
N ASN A 14 -9.72 7.11 3.82
CA ASN A 14 -9.33 8.51 3.89
C ASN A 14 -9.07 8.88 5.35
N ALA A 15 -7.85 8.65 5.82
CA ALA A 15 -7.45 8.88 7.20
C ALA A 15 -7.66 10.35 7.62
N LYS A 16 -7.36 11.30 6.75
CA LYS A 16 -7.54 12.75 7.00
C LYS A 16 -8.98 13.12 7.39
N ASN A 17 -9.96 12.48 6.77
CA ASN A 17 -11.38 12.70 7.06
C ASN A 17 -11.94 11.68 8.05
N LYS A 18 -11.10 10.85 8.66
CA LYS A 18 -11.48 9.76 9.58
C LYS A 18 -12.52 8.81 8.99
N ILE A 19 -12.39 8.52 7.70
CA ILE A 19 -13.30 7.62 6.98
C ILE A 19 -12.54 6.37 6.57
N HIS A 20 -13.01 5.22 7.01
CA HIS A 20 -12.54 3.92 6.59
C HIS A 20 -13.73 3.00 6.38
N HIS A 21 -13.75 2.29 5.26
CA HIS A 21 -14.82 1.34 4.98
C HIS A 21 -14.27 0.05 4.40
N GLN A 22 -14.63 -1.06 5.06
CA GLN A 22 -14.26 -2.40 4.63
C GLN A 22 -15.51 -3.23 4.33
N ILE A 23 -15.44 -4.03 3.26
CA ILE A 23 -16.45 -5.05 2.99
C ILE A 23 -16.12 -6.26 3.86
N VAL A 24 -16.86 -6.40 4.92
CA VAL A 24 -16.98 -7.60 5.76
C VAL A 24 -18.17 -7.39 6.66
N ASN A 25 -19.02 -8.39 6.76
CA ASN A 25 -20.04 -8.42 7.80
C ASN A 25 -19.60 -9.40 8.91
N PRO A 26 -18.93 -8.90 9.97
CA PRO A 26 -18.44 -9.76 11.04
C PRO A 26 -19.57 -10.44 11.81
N PHE A 27 -20.75 -9.80 11.89
CA PHE A 27 -21.91 -10.35 12.60
C PHE A 27 -22.46 -11.60 11.92
N LEU A 28 -22.46 -11.66 10.58
CA LEU A 28 -22.86 -12.86 9.85
C LEU A 28 -21.87 -13.99 10.09
N ARG A 29 -20.59 -13.72 10.12
CA ARG A 29 -19.56 -14.72 10.41
C ARG A 29 -19.63 -15.22 11.84
N TYR A 30 -19.85 -14.34 12.83
CA TYR A 30 -20.04 -14.72 14.21
C TYR A 30 -21.22 -15.68 14.40
N LYS A 31 -22.38 -15.36 13.79
CA LYS A 31 -23.59 -16.21 13.87
C LYS A 31 -23.40 -17.60 13.27
N THR A 32 -22.59 -17.74 12.21
CA THR A 32 -22.40 -19.00 11.50
C THR A 32 -21.30 -19.86 12.08
N LEU A 33 -20.27 -19.26 12.69
CA LEU A 33 -19.06 -19.98 13.10
C LEU A 33 -18.98 -20.30 14.58
N ASN A 34 -19.82 -19.67 15.40
CA ASN A 34 -19.88 -19.85 16.88
C ASN A 34 -18.51 -19.68 17.59
N PHE A 35 -17.66 -18.80 17.06
CA PHE A 35 -16.37 -18.43 17.62
C PHE A 35 -16.29 -16.91 17.84
N PRO A 36 -15.55 -16.41 18.84
CA PRO A 36 -15.25 -14.98 18.96
C PRO A 36 -14.55 -14.47 17.68
N VAL A 37 -14.99 -13.31 17.19
CA VAL A 37 -14.39 -12.66 16.00
C VAL A 37 -13.91 -11.28 16.38
N ILE A 38 -12.62 -11.02 16.19
CA ILE A 38 -12.02 -9.69 16.28
C ILE A 38 -11.90 -9.12 14.87
N PHE A 39 -12.31 -7.88 14.69
CA PHE A 39 -12.35 -7.22 13.38
C PHE A 39 -12.19 -5.71 13.53
N ASN A 40 -12.14 -5.01 12.39
CA ASN A 40 -12.17 -3.54 12.32
C ASN A 40 -10.93 -2.83 12.90
N PHE A 41 -9.76 -3.43 12.75
CA PHE A 41 -8.51 -2.91 13.28
C PHE A 41 -8.16 -1.51 12.74
N ILE A 42 -8.40 -1.26 11.43
CA ILE A 42 -8.03 -0.02 10.75
C ILE A 42 -8.93 1.14 11.20
N GLU A 43 -10.23 0.91 11.33
CA GLU A 43 -11.18 1.98 11.67
C GLU A 43 -10.90 2.57 13.05
N LEU A 44 -10.56 1.71 14.03
CA LEU A 44 -10.22 2.18 15.36
C LEU A 44 -8.98 3.06 15.34
N ASP A 45 -7.94 2.67 14.64
CA ASP A 45 -6.71 3.46 14.51
C ASP A 45 -6.98 4.83 13.86
N VAL A 46 -7.75 4.85 12.78
CA VAL A 46 -8.14 6.07 12.06
C VAL A 46 -8.99 7.01 12.94
N ILE A 47 -9.94 6.47 13.73
CA ILE A 47 -10.76 7.26 14.66
C ILE A 47 -9.89 7.91 15.74
N LEU A 48 -8.90 7.16 16.22
CA LEU A 48 -7.95 7.63 17.25
C LEU A 48 -6.90 8.61 16.69
N GLY A 49 -6.88 8.85 15.38
CA GLY A 49 -6.00 9.81 14.72
C GLY A 49 -4.77 9.19 14.05
N GLY A 50 -4.70 7.87 13.97
CA GLY A 50 -3.70 7.17 13.17
C GLY A 50 -4.03 7.15 11.67
N GLU A 51 -3.07 6.66 10.87
CA GLU A 51 -3.22 6.56 9.41
C GLU A 51 -3.99 5.29 8.98
N GLY A 52 -4.16 4.32 9.88
CA GLY A 52 -4.82 3.03 9.61
C GLY A 52 -4.03 2.11 8.67
N ALA A 53 -2.90 2.56 8.15
CA ALA A 53 -2.03 1.80 7.26
C ALA A 53 -0.59 2.31 7.36
N PRO A 54 0.42 1.43 7.25
CA PRO A 54 0.29 -0.03 7.19
C PRO A 54 0.05 -0.67 8.57
N LEU A 55 -0.88 -1.63 8.67
CA LEU A 55 -1.11 -2.38 9.91
C LEU A 55 -0.02 -3.42 10.20
N VAL A 56 0.69 -3.84 9.17
CA VAL A 56 1.69 -4.92 9.24
C VAL A 56 2.86 -4.57 10.15
N THR A 57 3.13 -3.29 10.38
CA THR A 57 4.30 -2.79 11.13
C THR A 57 4.44 -3.39 12.52
N PHE A 58 3.33 -3.61 13.24
CA PHE A 58 3.37 -4.24 14.55
C PHE A 58 3.84 -5.71 14.45
N GLY A 59 3.26 -6.47 13.53
CA GLY A 59 3.67 -7.86 13.29
C GLY A 59 5.11 -7.97 12.81
N GLU A 60 5.55 -7.06 11.97
CA GLU A 60 6.94 -7.01 11.47
C GLU A 60 7.93 -6.77 12.62
N ARG A 61 7.62 -5.87 13.54
CA ARG A 61 8.47 -5.64 14.70
C ARG A 61 8.59 -6.87 15.60
N GLU A 62 7.50 -7.61 15.80
CA GLU A 62 7.50 -8.81 16.64
C GLU A 62 8.22 -10.00 15.96
N LEU A 63 8.07 -10.13 14.64
CA LEU A 63 8.58 -11.29 13.89
C LEU A 63 9.99 -11.07 13.33
N PHE A 64 10.41 -9.83 13.09
CA PHE A 64 11.65 -9.47 12.41
C PHE A 64 12.47 -8.43 13.19
N SER A 65 12.45 -8.52 14.51
CA SER A 65 13.10 -7.55 15.43
C SER A 65 14.61 -7.42 15.25
N GLU A 66 15.27 -8.37 14.60
CA GLU A 66 16.69 -8.34 14.26
C GLU A 66 17.04 -7.34 13.16
N TYR A 67 16.07 -6.98 12.30
CA TYR A 67 16.28 -6.00 11.22
C TYR A 67 16.00 -4.58 11.67
N ASP A 68 16.55 -3.60 10.96
CA ASP A 68 16.28 -2.18 11.19
C ASP A 68 15.00 -1.73 10.49
N TYR A 69 14.71 -2.34 9.33
CA TYR A 69 13.60 -1.98 8.45
C TYR A 69 12.97 -3.23 7.85
N CYS A 70 11.65 -3.20 7.66
CA CYS A 70 10.93 -4.08 6.76
C CYS A 70 10.39 -3.27 5.59
N VAL A 71 10.53 -3.82 4.37
CA VAL A 71 10.01 -3.22 3.14
C VAL A 71 9.03 -4.19 2.50
N ASN A 72 7.78 -3.77 2.35
CA ASN A 72 6.75 -4.55 1.69
C ASN A 72 6.44 -3.96 0.31
N ILE A 73 6.66 -4.75 -0.75
CA ILE A 73 6.42 -4.36 -2.14
C ILE A 73 5.11 -4.99 -2.61
N GLY A 74 4.00 -4.38 -2.17
CA GLY A 74 2.64 -4.74 -2.59
C GLY A 74 2.16 -3.90 -3.78
N GLY A 75 0.88 -3.59 -3.81
CA GLY A 75 0.33 -2.58 -4.74
C GLY A 75 0.93 -1.20 -4.51
N ILE A 76 1.10 -0.85 -3.25
CA ILE A 76 1.84 0.30 -2.76
C ILE A 76 3.03 -0.25 -1.98
N LEU A 77 4.20 0.34 -2.17
CA LEU A 77 5.39 0.05 -1.39
C LEU A 77 5.28 0.77 -0.05
N ASN A 78 5.41 0.05 1.05
CA ASN A 78 5.49 0.62 2.38
C ASN A 78 6.74 0.14 3.12
N ILE A 79 7.14 0.91 4.12
CA ILE A 79 8.30 0.64 4.96
C ILE A 79 7.91 0.75 6.42
N SER A 80 8.46 -0.14 7.24
CA SER A 80 8.34 -0.13 8.69
C SER A 80 9.72 0.05 9.32
N LEU A 81 9.83 0.97 10.28
CA LEU A 81 11.02 1.21 11.09
C LEU A 81 10.88 0.39 12.37
N LEU A 82 11.73 -0.62 12.56
CA LEU A 82 11.55 -1.62 13.62
C LEU A 82 12.27 -1.25 14.94
N LYS A 83 13.37 -0.50 14.85
CA LYS A 83 14.21 -0.15 16.02
C LYS A 83 13.96 1.27 16.56
N THR A 84 12.82 1.85 16.25
CA THR A 84 12.38 3.14 16.80
C THR A 84 11.60 2.92 18.10
N GLN A 85 11.57 3.92 18.98
CA GLN A 85 10.77 3.87 20.21
C GLN A 85 9.28 3.69 19.88
N ASP A 86 8.78 4.44 18.89
CA ASP A 86 7.43 4.30 18.38
C ASP A 86 7.41 3.36 17.17
N ILE A 87 6.28 2.71 16.95
CA ILE A 87 6.05 1.92 15.74
C ILE A 87 5.76 2.88 14.59
N ILE A 88 6.70 3.02 13.68
CA ILE A 88 6.57 3.91 12.52
C ILE A 88 6.49 3.06 11.26
N GLY A 89 5.37 3.18 10.55
CA GLY A 89 5.20 2.64 9.21
C GLY A 89 4.52 3.65 8.30
N TYR A 90 4.87 3.65 7.02
CA TYR A 90 4.27 4.57 6.05
C TYR A 90 4.43 4.10 4.62
N ASP A 91 3.53 4.56 3.75
CA ASP A 91 3.62 4.33 2.32
C ASP A 91 4.71 5.21 1.69
N VAL A 92 5.53 4.60 0.85
CA VAL A 92 6.64 5.28 0.16
C VAL A 92 6.21 5.74 -1.22
N CYS A 93 5.75 4.82 -2.05
CA CYS A 93 5.34 5.10 -3.43
C CYS A 93 4.37 4.01 -3.94
N PRO A 94 3.60 4.29 -5.01
CA PRO A 94 2.89 3.24 -5.70
C PRO A 94 3.90 2.28 -6.37
N ALA A 95 3.62 0.98 -6.30
CA ALA A 95 4.47 -0.08 -6.87
C ALA A 95 3.65 -0.93 -7.86
N ASN A 96 3.25 -2.14 -7.49
CA ASN A 96 2.57 -3.04 -8.42
C ASN A 96 1.24 -2.49 -8.97
N ILE A 97 0.62 -1.52 -8.30
CA ILE A 97 -0.57 -0.87 -8.84
C ILE A 97 -0.29 -0.12 -10.14
N ILE A 98 0.92 0.42 -10.31
CA ILE A 98 1.38 1.04 -11.55
C ILE A 98 1.94 -0.03 -12.48
N LEU A 99 2.88 -0.85 -12.00
CA LEU A 99 3.56 -1.86 -12.81
C LEU A 99 2.55 -2.81 -13.48
N ASN A 100 1.63 -3.38 -12.72
CA ASN A 100 0.62 -4.29 -13.28
C ASN A 100 -0.35 -3.60 -14.25
N ARG A 101 -0.64 -2.29 -14.02
CA ARG A 101 -1.44 -1.52 -14.97
C ARG A 101 -0.78 -1.44 -16.34
N PHE A 102 0.54 -1.24 -16.41
CA PHE A 102 1.27 -1.13 -17.66
C PHE A 102 1.55 -2.49 -18.30
N SER A 103 1.79 -3.53 -17.50
CA SER A 103 1.84 -4.91 -17.98
C SER A 103 0.52 -5.34 -18.64
N LYS A 104 -0.63 -4.99 -18.02
CA LYS A 104 -1.96 -5.28 -18.58
C LYS A 104 -2.22 -4.61 -19.93
N LYS A 105 -1.69 -3.41 -20.17
CA LYS A 105 -1.75 -2.78 -21.49
C LYS A 105 -1.00 -3.56 -22.60
N LEU A 106 -0.05 -4.40 -22.19
CA LEU A 106 0.72 -5.26 -23.08
C LEU A 106 0.18 -6.71 -23.11
N GLY A 107 -0.97 -6.97 -22.47
CA GLY A 107 -1.62 -8.28 -22.44
C GLY A 107 -1.11 -9.24 -21.37
N HIS A 108 -0.35 -8.75 -20.37
CA HIS A 108 0.18 -9.55 -19.26
C HIS A 108 -0.45 -9.11 -17.94
N GLU A 109 -0.73 -10.04 -17.03
CA GLU A 109 -1.25 -9.69 -15.69
C GLU A 109 -0.20 -8.93 -14.87
N PHE A 110 1.07 -9.27 -14.99
CA PHE A 110 2.24 -8.63 -14.38
C PHE A 110 3.49 -8.86 -15.24
N ASP A 111 4.60 -8.22 -14.93
CA ASP A 111 5.88 -8.39 -15.61
C ASP A 111 6.66 -9.55 -14.99
N GLU A 112 6.47 -10.75 -15.53
CA GLU A 112 7.11 -11.96 -15.02
C GLU A 112 8.63 -11.91 -15.20
N ASP A 113 9.37 -12.04 -14.10
CA ASP A 113 10.84 -11.96 -14.04
C ASP A 113 11.44 -10.66 -14.65
N GLY A 114 10.66 -9.59 -14.72
CA GLY A 114 11.10 -8.34 -15.32
C GLY A 114 11.40 -8.44 -16.83
N LYS A 115 10.78 -9.38 -17.54
CA LYS A 115 11.04 -9.63 -18.97
C LYS A 115 10.62 -8.46 -19.86
N ILE A 116 9.60 -7.70 -19.45
CA ILE A 116 9.12 -6.53 -20.18
C ILE A 116 9.98 -5.33 -19.81
N SER A 117 10.20 -5.08 -18.52
CA SER A 117 11.01 -3.96 -18.03
C SER A 117 12.44 -3.97 -18.59
N LYS A 118 13.06 -5.14 -18.72
CA LYS A 118 14.38 -5.28 -19.38
C LYS A 118 14.45 -4.74 -20.82
N LYS A 119 13.33 -4.55 -21.49
CA LYS A 119 13.25 -3.98 -22.84
C LYS A 119 12.98 -2.48 -22.84
N GLY A 120 12.67 -1.92 -21.68
CA GLY A 120 12.41 -0.50 -21.51
C GLY A 120 13.70 0.33 -21.51
N ILE A 121 13.54 1.63 -21.63
CA ILE A 121 14.61 2.61 -21.63
C ILE A 121 14.45 3.50 -20.39
N ASN A 122 15.55 3.68 -19.65
CA ASN A 122 15.56 4.57 -18.50
C ASN A 122 15.20 6.01 -18.92
N ASN A 123 14.26 6.60 -18.17
CA ASN A 123 13.80 7.96 -18.42
C ASN A 123 14.11 8.86 -17.22
N SER A 124 15.26 9.55 -17.28
CA SER A 124 15.71 10.45 -16.23
C SER A 124 14.74 11.61 -15.97
N GLU A 125 14.06 12.11 -17.00
CA GLU A 125 13.06 13.17 -16.85
C GLU A 125 11.85 12.70 -16.04
N LEU A 126 11.38 11.46 -16.29
CA LEU A 126 10.32 10.85 -15.48
C LEU A 126 10.75 10.68 -14.04
N PHE A 127 11.95 10.19 -13.80
CA PHE A 127 12.50 10.00 -12.46
C PHE A 127 12.52 11.32 -11.68
N GLU A 128 12.98 12.40 -12.29
CA GLU A 128 12.97 13.72 -11.67
C GLU A 128 11.55 14.23 -11.36
N LYS A 129 10.61 14.05 -12.29
CA LYS A 129 9.19 14.41 -12.06
C LYS A 129 8.57 13.62 -10.91
N LEU A 130 8.85 12.34 -10.80
CA LEU A 130 8.38 11.50 -9.71
C LEU A 130 8.96 11.98 -8.37
N ASN A 131 10.26 12.31 -8.31
CA ASN A 131 10.89 12.82 -7.10
C ASN A 131 10.32 14.17 -6.64
N GLN A 132 9.84 15.01 -7.56
CA GLN A 132 9.28 16.31 -7.26
C GLN A 132 7.83 16.28 -6.77
N LEU A 133 7.17 15.12 -6.78
CA LEU A 133 5.78 15.01 -6.30
C LEU A 133 5.65 15.50 -4.85
N SER A 134 4.58 16.24 -4.58
CA SER A 134 4.31 16.80 -3.26
C SER A 134 4.25 15.75 -2.14
N TYR A 135 3.83 14.54 -2.47
CA TYR A 135 3.82 13.42 -1.54
C TYR A 135 5.19 13.13 -0.93
N ASN A 136 6.25 13.22 -1.72
CA ASN A 136 7.62 12.95 -1.25
C ASN A 136 8.13 13.98 -0.22
N LYS A 137 7.48 15.14 -0.14
CA LYS A 137 7.78 16.21 0.82
C LYS A 137 6.99 16.10 2.14
N ILE A 138 6.00 15.21 2.19
CA ILE A 138 5.21 14.97 3.41
C ILE A 138 6.07 14.16 4.38
N LYS A 139 6.13 14.61 5.65
CA LYS A 139 6.80 13.85 6.72
C LYS A 139 6.01 12.60 7.04
N SER A 140 6.72 11.53 7.40
CA SER A 140 6.13 10.29 7.91
C SER A 140 5.62 10.46 9.35
N PRO A 141 4.58 9.71 9.78
CA PRO A 141 3.85 8.73 8.98
C PRO A 141 2.97 9.37 7.92
N LYS A 142 2.75 8.67 6.81
CA LYS A 142 1.92 9.11 5.69
C LYS A 142 1.37 7.92 4.91
N SER A 143 0.21 8.07 4.30
CA SER A 143 -0.41 7.03 3.49
C SER A 143 -0.76 7.53 2.09
N LEU A 144 -0.80 6.60 1.12
CA LEU A 144 -1.18 6.84 -0.27
C LEU A 144 -2.56 6.26 -0.56
N ASP A 145 -3.43 7.08 -1.14
CA ASP A 145 -4.70 6.62 -1.65
C ASP A 145 -4.73 6.54 -3.20
N LEU A 146 -5.70 5.78 -3.71
CA LEU A 146 -5.87 5.60 -5.14
C LEU A 146 -6.24 6.89 -5.88
N ILE A 147 -6.90 7.83 -5.21
CA ILE A 147 -7.31 9.11 -5.81
C ILE A 147 -6.06 9.94 -6.07
N TYR A 148 -5.17 10.02 -5.09
CA TYR A 148 -3.90 10.72 -5.24
C TYR A 148 -3.04 10.09 -6.35
N ILE A 149 -2.93 8.76 -6.38
CA ILE A 149 -2.17 8.04 -7.41
C ILE A 149 -2.73 8.34 -8.81
N LYS A 150 -4.04 8.24 -9.00
CA LYS A 150 -4.67 8.53 -10.28
C LYS A 150 -4.47 9.96 -10.74
N LYS A 151 -4.53 10.91 -9.82
CA LYS A 151 -4.41 12.34 -10.12
C LYS A 151 -2.98 12.78 -10.40
N ASN A 152 -1.99 12.25 -9.68
CA ASN A 152 -0.64 12.81 -9.68
C ASN A 152 0.38 11.91 -10.38
N TYR A 153 0.22 10.58 -10.32
CA TYR A 153 1.17 9.66 -10.96
C TYR A 153 0.76 9.31 -12.39
N TYR A 154 -0.51 8.94 -12.63
CA TYR A 154 -0.92 8.47 -13.96
C TYR A 154 -0.65 9.46 -15.11
N PRO A 155 -0.86 10.79 -14.94
CA PRO A 155 -0.56 11.74 -16.01
C PRO A 155 0.91 11.74 -16.44
N LEU A 156 1.85 11.43 -15.54
CA LEU A 156 3.27 11.43 -15.83
C LEU A 156 3.68 10.33 -16.83
N PHE A 157 2.86 9.29 -16.96
CA PHE A 157 3.13 8.14 -17.82
C PHE A 157 2.45 8.20 -19.18
N ASN A 158 1.62 9.21 -19.48
CA ASN A 158 0.76 9.23 -20.66
C ASN A 158 1.53 9.25 -22.00
N SER A 159 2.73 9.82 -22.01
CA SER A 159 3.56 9.93 -23.21
C SER A 159 4.61 8.83 -23.34
N LEU A 160 4.62 7.86 -22.44
CA LEU A 160 5.68 6.85 -22.36
C LEU A 160 5.20 5.48 -22.86
N GLY A 161 6.13 4.73 -23.44
CA GLY A 161 5.93 3.31 -23.73
C GLY A 161 5.71 2.50 -22.45
N SER A 162 4.84 1.48 -22.50
CA SER A 162 4.57 0.68 -21.32
C SER A 162 5.80 -0.03 -20.76
N ALA A 163 6.73 -0.47 -21.63
CA ALA A 163 7.99 -1.08 -21.21
C ALA A 163 8.90 -0.09 -20.49
N ASP A 164 8.93 1.19 -20.92
CA ASP A 164 9.75 2.24 -20.31
C ASP A 164 9.22 2.66 -18.93
N VAL A 165 7.90 2.54 -18.71
CA VAL A 165 7.31 2.77 -17.37
C VAL A 165 7.61 1.62 -16.42
N LEU A 166 7.79 0.41 -16.94
CA LEU A 166 8.13 -0.78 -16.15
C LEU A 166 9.62 -0.85 -15.80
N HIS A 167 10.47 -0.20 -16.61
CA HIS A 167 11.92 -0.15 -16.41
C HIS A 167 12.29 0.80 -15.27
#